data_e9da896ae5bf92a19acd4598cc6f4713
#
_entry.id   e9da896ae5bf92a19acd4598cc6f4713
#
_cell.length_a   1.000
_cell.length_b   1.000
_cell.length_c   1.000
_cell.angle_alpha   90.00
_cell.angle_beta   90.00
_cell.angle_gamma   90.00
#
_symmetry.space_group_name_H-M   'P 1'
#
loop_
_entity.id
_entity.type
_entity.pdbx_description
1 polymer ?
#
loop_
_entity_poly.entity_id
_entity_poly.type
_entity_poly.pdbx_seq_one_letter_code
_entity_poly.pdbx_strand_id
1 'polypeptide(L)'
;MTELGFIILRHVKDKNFNKYWQKSYECIRKFYPENKILIIDDNSNYDLIDTFYENHKLYKTKILRSEYKGRGELLPYYYFNRLRCFDVACIIHDNVFINKNIDFSTTYFVPTAVEL
;
A
#
# COMPACT_ATOMS: atom_id res chain seq x y z
N MET A 1 20.92 -5.84 6.31
CA MET A 1 19.85 -6.65 5.68
C MET A 1 18.86 -5.76 4.95
N THR A 2 18.39 -6.23 3.80
CA THR A 2 17.41 -5.50 3.01
C THR A 2 16.00 -5.72 3.57
N GLU A 3 15.33 -4.65 3.95
CA GLU A 3 13.97 -4.71 4.46
C GLU A 3 12.98 -4.55 3.32
N LEU A 4 12.13 -5.57 3.12
CA LEU A 4 11.03 -5.54 2.16
C LEU A 4 9.76 -5.03 2.82
N GLY A 5 9.10 -4.08 2.17
CA GLY A 5 7.78 -3.63 2.57
C GLY A 5 6.80 -3.63 1.40
N PHE A 6 5.55 -3.38 1.70
CA PHE A 6 4.48 -3.34 0.71
C PHE A 6 3.84 -1.96 0.70
N ILE A 7 3.47 -1.50 -0.48
CA ILE A 7 2.70 -0.26 -0.63
C ILE A 7 1.40 -0.62 -1.32
N ILE A 8 0.29 -0.30 -0.68
CA ILE A 8 -1.04 -0.43 -1.26
C ILE A 8 -1.52 0.95 -1.66
N LEU A 9 -1.80 1.13 -2.96
CA LEU A 9 -2.47 2.34 -3.44
C LEU A 9 -3.97 2.15 -3.29
N ARG A 10 -4.59 2.96 -2.42
CA ARG A 10 -5.99 2.82 -2.05
C ARG A 10 -6.83 3.97 -2.62
N HIS A 11 -7.91 3.63 -3.29
CA HIS A 11 -8.91 4.59 -3.73
C HIS A 11 -10.29 3.97 -3.57
N VAL A 12 -10.93 4.24 -2.43
CA VAL A 12 -12.27 3.71 -2.12
C VAL A 12 -13.33 4.60 -2.76
N LYS A 13 -13.88 4.16 -3.86
CA LYS A 13 -14.93 4.86 -4.61
C LYS A 13 -16.33 4.28 -4.38
N ASP A 14 -16.41 3.05 -3.87
CA ASP A 14 -17.66 2.37 -3.56
C ASP A 14 -17.45 1.34 -2.44
N LYS A 15 -18.54 0.69 -2.03
CA LYS A 15 -18.50 -0.28 -0.92
C LYS A 15 -17.62 -1.49 -1.20
N ASN A 16 -17.52 -1.90 -2.48
CA ASN A 16 -16.69 -3.04 -2.84
C ASN A 16 -15.21 -2.72 -2.62
N PHE A 17 -14.77 -1.52 -2.97
CA PHE A 17 -13.38 -1.11 -2.79
C PHE A 17 -13.00 -0.99 -1.31
N ASN A 18 -13.95 -0.67 -0.43
CA ASN A 18 -13.68 -0.74 1.01
C ASN A 18 -13.33 -2.16 1.45
N LYS A 19 -13.99 -3.18 0.88
CA LYS A 19 -13.66 -4.58 1.16
C LYS A 19 -12.36 -5.01 0.48
N TYR A 20 -12.09 -4.51 -0.72
CA TYR A 20 -10.91 -4.92 -1.49
C TYR A 20 -9.61 -4.52 -0.81
N TRP A 21 -9.48 -3.29 -0.33
CA TRP A 21 -8.23 -2.90 0.32
C TRP A 21 -7.98 -3.70 1.60
N GLN A 22 -9.03 -4.04 2.33
CA GLN A 22 -8.91 -4.90 3.51
C GLN A 22 -8.45 -6.30 3.12
N LYS A 23 -9.02 -6.87 2.08
CA LYS A 23 -8.61 -8.18 1.57
C LYS A 23 -7.18 -8.16 1.04
N SER A 24 -6.80 -7.11 0.35
CA SER A 24 -5.43 -6.91 -0.13
C SER A 24 -4.45 -6.94 1.05
N TYR A 25 -4.75 -6.19 2.10
CA TYR A 25 -3.98 -6.20 3.34
C TYR A 25 -3.90 -7.60 3.96
N GLU A 26 -5.02 -8.28 4.10
CA GLU A 26 -5.07 -9.61 4.71
C GLU A 26 -4.26 -10.65 3.91
N CYS A 27 -4.29 -10.57 2.59
CA CYS A 27 -3.49 -11.44 1.74
C CYS A 27 -1.99 -11.21 1.96
N ILE A 28 -1.56 -9.97 2.08
CA ILE A 28 -0.16 -9.67 2.41
C ILE A 28 0.19 -10.27 3.77
N ARG A 29 -0.63 -10.04 4.78
CA ARG A 29 -0.36 -10.54 6.14
C ARG A 29 -0.30 -12.06 6.21
N LYS A 30 -1.07 -12.75 5.40
CA LYS A 30 -1.05 -14.22 5.35
C LYS A 30 0.32 -14.76 4.95
N PHE A 31 0.95 -14.14 3.97
CA PHE A 31 2.23 -14.61 3.43
C PHE A 31 3.44 -13.85 3.99
N TYR A 32 3.21 -12.64 4.49
CA TYR A 32 4.24 -11.75 5.02
C TYR A 32 3.77 -11.15 6.34
N PRO A 33 3.78 -11.96 7.42
CA PRO A 33 3.14 -11.56 8.68
C PRO A 33 3.84 -10.40 9.39
N GLU A 34 5.11 -10.15 9.11
CA GLU A 34 5.89 -9.15 9.86
C GLU A 34 6.39 -7.98 9.01
N ASN A 35 6.15 -7.99 7.71
CA ASN A 35 6.65 -6.94 6.84
C ASN A 35 5.84 -5.65 7.01
N LYS A 36 6.51 -4.52 6.91
CA LYS A 36 5.84 -3.21 6.98
C LYS A 36 4.97 -2.98 5.76
N ILE A 37 3.83 -2.34 5.97
CA ILE A 37 2.90 -1.96 4.91
C ILE A 37 2.65 -0.46 5.00
N LEU A 38 2.72 0.23 3.87
CA LEU A 38 2.31 1.61 3.72
C LEU A 38 1.08 1.64 2.82
N ILE A 39 -0.03 2.16 3.33
CA ILE A 39 -1.24 2.38 2.53
C ILE A 39 -1.27 3.85 2.15
N ILE A 40 -1.24 4.12 0.84
CA ILE A 40 -1.34 5.49 0.33
C ILE A 40 -2.75 5.66 -0.20
N ASP A 41 -3.50 6.56 0.42
CA ASP A 41 -4.88 6.85 0.04
C ASP A 41 -4.93 8.01 -0.94
N ASP A 42 -5.48 7.75 -2.12
CA ASP A 42 -5.67 8.76 -3.16
C ASP A 42 -7.15 9.16 -3.23
N ASN A 43 -7.53 10.13 -2.41
CA ASN A 43 -8.82 10.80 -2.53
C ASN A 43 -10.03 9.84 -2.47
N SER A 44 -10.03 8.93 -1.49
CA SER A 44 -11.16 8.03 -1.27
C SER A 44 -12.41 8.77 -0.79
N ASN A 45 -13.57 8.15 -0.98
CA ASN A 45 -14.77 8.55 -0.26
C ASN A 45 -14.66 8.01 1.17
N TYR A 46 -14.26 8.88 2.10
CA TYR A 46 -13.93 8.48 3.46
C TYR A 46 -15.13 8.00 4.26
N ASP A 47 -16.34 8.38 3.88
CA ASP A 47 -17.56 7.87 4.50
C ASP A 47 -17.75 6.38 4.28
N LEU A 48 -17.13 5.81 3.26
CA LEU A 48 -17.20 4.39 2.94
C LEU A 48 -16.12 3.55 3.61
N ILE A 49 -15.10 4.19 4.18
CA ILE A 49 -13.99 3.46 4.81
C ILE A 49 -14.40 2.96 6.19
N ASP A 50 -14.16 1.68 6.43
CA ASP A 50 -14.35 1.07 7.75
C ASP A 50 -13.29 1.59 8.72
N THR A 51 -13.65 2.60 9.50
CA THR A 51 -12.72 3.25 10.41
C THR A 51 -12.31 2.35 11.58
N PHE A 52 -13.18 1.43 11.99
CA PHE A 52 -12.81 0.47 13.03
C PHE A 52 -11.71 -0.45 12.54
N TYR A 53 -11.84 -0.97 11.32
CA TYR A 53 -10.82 -1.81 10.72
C TYR A 53 -9.50 -1.03 10.60
N GLU A 54 -9.57 0.19 10.09
CA GLU A 54 -8.40 1.04 9.89
C GLU A 54 -7.66 1.32 11.20
N ASN A 55 -8.40 1.54 12.29
CA ASN A 55 -7.80 1.92 13.57
C ASN A 55 -7.38 0.73 14.44
N HIS A 56 -7.97 -0.46 14.25
CA HIS A 56 -7.81 -1.56 15.19
C HIS A 56 -7.29 -2.86 14.60
N LYS A 57 -7.41 -3.07 13.29
CA LYS A 57 -7.08 -4.37 12.67
C LYS A 57 -5.73 -4.40 11.97
N LEU A 58 -5.15 -3.26 11.68
CA LEU A 58 -3.91 -3.19 10.93
C LEU A 58 -2.69 -3.39 11.86
N TYR A 59 -1.72 -4.14 11.36
CA TYR A 59 -0.49 -4.44 12.07
C TYR A 59 0.71 -4.00 11.24
N LYS A 60 1.65 -3.30 11.88
CA LYS A 60 2.85 -2.76 11.22
C LYS A 60 2.51 -2.02 9.92
N THR A 61 1.47 -1.21 9.97
CA THR A 61 0.90 -0.56 8.80
C THR A 61 0.70 0.92 9.11
N LYS A 62 1.11 1.76 8.18
CA LYS A 62 0.90 3.20 8.24
C LYS A 62 -0.03 3.59 7.10
N ILE A 63 -0.96 4.50 7.37
CA ILE A 63 -1.85 5.05 6.36
C ILE A 63 -1.49 6.51 6.15
N LEU A 64 -1.32 6.88 4.88
CA LEU A 64 -1.04 8.25 4.48
C LEU A 64 -2.08 8.68 3.45
N ARG A 65 -2.77 9.78 3.73
CA ARG A 65 -3.69 10.40 2.77
C ARG A 65 -2.91 11.37 1.91
N SER A 66 -2.93 11.15 0.60
CA SER A 66 -2.14 11.94 -0.33
C SER A 66 -2.63 13.38 -0.40
N GLU A 67 -1.68 14.33 -0.49
CA GLU A 67 -1.95 15.73 -0.80
C GLU A 67 -2.19 15.95 -2.29
N TYR A 68 -1.82 14.99 -3.13
CA TYR A 68 -1.83 15.14 -4.60
C TYR A 68 -2.93 14.27 -5.20
N LYS A 69 -4.16 14.81 -5.15
CA LYS A 69 -5.35 14.10 -5.63
C LYS A 69 -5.23 13.75 -7.11
N GLY A 70 -5.61 12.52 -7.45
CA GLY A 70 -5.67 12.08 -8.82
C GLY A 70 -4.33 11.79 -9.47
N ARG A 71 -3.25 11.74 -8.72
CA ARG A 71 -1.92 11.40 -9.25
C ARG A 71 -1.68 9.88 -9.33
N GLY A 72 -2.58 9.10 -8.73
CA GLY A 72 -2.67 7.65 -8.91
C GLY A 72 -1.35 6.92 -8.81
N GLU A 73 -0.94 6.30 -9.91
CA GLU A 73 0.22 5.40 -9.94
C GLU A 73 1.56 6.06 -9.63
N LEU A 74 1.66 7.38 -9.69
CA LEU A 74 2.89 8.09 -9.32
C LEU A 74 3.08 8.19 -7.81
N LEU A 75 1.99 8.13 -7.04
CA LEU A 75 2.03 8.36 -5.60
C LEU A 75 2.89 7.34 -4.84
N PRO A 76 2.82 6.03 -5.11
CA PRO A 76 3.66 5.08 -4.40
C PRO A 76 5.16 5.37 -4.55
N TYR A 77 5.59 5.72 -5.76
CA TYR A 77 7.00 6.04 -6.02
C TYR A 77 7.42 7.32 -5.31
N TYR A 78 6.59 8.34 -5.35
CA TYR A 78 6.85 9.62 -4.71
C TYR A 78 7.00 9.45 -3.20
N TYR A 79 6.03 8.82 -2.55
CA TYR A 79 6.06 8.67 -1.10
C TYR A 79 7.10 7.64 -0.63
N PHE A 80 7.33 6.59 -1.39
CA PHE A 80 8.39 5.66 -1.06
C PHE A 80 9.76 6.37 -1.06
N ASN A 81 10.00 7.18 -2.07
CA ASN A 81 11.25 7.92 -2.18
C ASN A 81 11.43 8.93 -1.03
N ARG A 82 10.36 9.58 -0.60
CA ARG A 82 10.41 10.57 0.47
C ARG A 82 10.48 9.95 1.86
N LEU A 83 9.73 8.92 2.12
CA LEU A 83 9.58 8.37 3.47
C LEU A 83 10.60 7.30 3.82
N ARG A 84 11.02 6.52 2.84
CA ARG A 84 12.03 5.46 3.02
C ARG A 84 11.75 4.57 4.23
N CYS A 85 10.49 4.13 4.40
CA CYS A 85 10.09 3.29 5.51
C CYS A 85 10.75 1.90 5.49
N PHE A 86 11.16 1.46 4.30
CA PHE A 86 11.83 0.20 4.06
C PHE A 86 12.69 0.30 2.81
N ASP A 87 13.52 -0.70 2.55
CA ASP A 87 14.54 -0.62 1.50
C ASP A 87 14.00 -0.97 0.12
N VAL A 88 13.09 -1.95 0.06
CA VAL A 88 12.50 -2.46 -1.19
C VAL A 88 10.99 -2.46 -1.02
N ALA A 89 10.28 -1.99 -2.04
CA ALA A 89 8.83 -1.92 -2.01
C ALA A 89 8.21 -2.82 -3.08
N CYS A 90 7.22 -3.61 -2.67
CA CYS A 90 6.29 -4.23 -3.59
C CYS A 90 5.04 -3.35 -3.64
N ILE A 91 4.77 -2.76 -4.79
CA ILE A 91 3.67 -1.81 -4.98
C ILE A 91 2.50 -2.52 -5.63
N ILE A 92 1.33 -2.46 -5.01
CA ILE A 92 0.12 -3.06 -5.54
C ILE A 92 -1.06 -2.09 -5.42
N HIS A 93 -2.05 -2.26 -6.29
CA HIS A 93 -3.32 -1.56 -6.17
C HIS A 93 -4.20 -2.28 -5.14
N ASP A 94 -5.20 -1.58 -4.63
CA ASP A 94 -6.08 -2.06 -3.57
C ASP A 94 -7.02 -3.21 -3.97
N ASN A 95 -7.09 -3.54 -5.26
CA ASN A 95 -7.84 -4.68 -5.77
C ASN A 95 -6.94 -5.85 -6.22
N VAL A 96 -5.68 -5.82 -5.83
CA VAL A 96 -4.73 -6.91 -6.11
C VAL A 96 -4.56 -7.75 -4.85
N PHE A 97 -4.67 -9.07 -5.00
CA PHE A 97 -4.60 -10.00 -3.89
C PHE A 97 -3.45 -10.98 -4.08
N ILE A 98 -2.45 -10.88 -3.22
CA ILE A 98 -1.31 -11.79 -3.23
C ILE A 98 -1.81 -13.16 -2.75
N ASN A 99 -1.52 -14.21 -3.50
CA ASN A 99 -1.99 -15.56 -3.17
C ASN A 99 -0.88 -16.57 -2.92
N LYS A 100 0.38 -16.12 -2.91
CA LYS A 100 1.55 -16.94 -2.60
C LYS A 100 2.74 -16.06 -2.27
N ASN A 101 3.79 -16.64 -1.70
CA ASN A 101 5.05 -15.94 -1.54
C ASN A 101 5.63 -15.58 -2.90
N ILE A 102 6.11 -14.35 -3.03
CA ILE A 102 6.70 -13.84 -4.26
C ILE A 102 8.21 -13.96 -4.14
N ASP A 103 8.88 -14.40 -5.21
CA ASP A 103 10.33 -14.42 -5.28
C ASP A 103 10.84 -13.02 -5.63
N PHE A 104 11.48 -12.37 -4.66
CA PHE A 104 12.07 -11.05 -4.83
C PHE A 104 13.58 -11.10 -5.12
N SER A 105 14.10 -12.25 -5.53
CA SER A 105 15.52 -12.38 -5.87
C SER A 105 15.91 -11.56 -7.10
N THR A 106 14.94 -11.23 -7.95
CA THR A 106 15.15 -10.36 -9.10
C THR A 106 15.15 -8.90 -8.66
N THR A 107 16.20 -8.17 -9.07
CA THR A 107 16.29 -6.74 -8.75
C THR A 107 15.46 -5.92 -9.73
N TYR A 108 14.59 -5.08 -9.19
CA TYR A 108 13.80 -4.15 -9.98
C TYR A 108 14.33 -2.73 -9.76
N PHE A 109 14.44 -1.99 -10.85
CA PHE A 109 14.81 -0.58 -10.78
C PHE A 109 13.61 0.25 -10.35
N VAL A 110 13.80 1.10 -9.34
CA VAL A 110 12.81 2.07 -8.90
C VAL A 110 13.42 3.46 -9.09
N PRO A 111 12.72 4.39 -9.77
CA PRO A 111 13.22 5.75 -9.92
C PRO A 111 13.54 6.39 -8.57
N THR A 112 14.69 7.05 -8.49
CA THR A 112 15.12 7.70 -7.26
C THR A 112 14.39 9.01 -6.99
N ALA A 113 13.79 9.60 -8.01
CA ALA A 113 13.01 10.82 -7.88
C ALA A 113 11.81 10.79 -8.84
N VAL A 114 10.67 11.23 -8.35
CA VAL A 114 9.45 11.35 -9.14
C VAL A 114 8.85 12.73 -8.89
N GLU A 115 8.57 13.45 -9.97
CA GLU A 115 7.85 14.72 -9.92
C GLU A 115 6.36 14.50 -10.15
N LEU A 116 5.54 15.15 -9.34
CA LEU A 116 4.08 15.01 -9.42
C LEU A 116 3.41 16.19 -10.15
#